data_6db8ab34111a531aa8e394249aa199f4
#
_entry.id   6db8ab34111a531aa8e394249aa199f4
#
_cell.length_a   1.000
_cell.length_b   1.000
_cell.length_c   1.000
_cell.angle_alpha   90.00
_cell.angle_beta   90.00
_cell.angle_gamma   90.00
#
_symmetry.space_group_name_H-M   'P 1'
#
loop_
_entity.id
_entity.type
_entity.pdbx_description
1 polymer ?
#
loop_
_entity_poly.entity_id
_entity_poly.type
_entity_poly.pdbx_seq_one_letter_code
_entity_poly.pdbx_strand_id
1 'polypeptide(L)'
;MRDLITSFKKLSLCAATAALLGLSSFGPAEAANPLELNFWLSGPRYEGRVAPCEAALGTITSQFAEKESMYWNSALSIAGYANIHEITFRPWQSDNIPRRYCSGDLQTSDGKTHQVHYSIVEDGGFAGFGQGVEWCVTGLDRDWAYNPHCRAARP
;
A
#
# COMPACT_ATOMS: atom_id res chain seq x y z
N MET A 1 3.45 -34.05 -58.40
CA MET A 1 2.82 -32.72 -58.50
C MET A 1 1.65 -32.46 -57.54
N ARG A 2 1.03 -33.50 -56.96
CA ARG A 2 -0.09 -33.32 -56.02
C ARG A 2 0.35 -32.97 -54.61
N ASP A 3 1.51 -33.43 -54.18
CA ASP A 3 2.02 -33.24 -52.82
C ASP A 3 2.58 -31.81 -52.57
N LEU A 4 3.06 -31.13 -53.62
CA LEU A 4 3.57 -29.78 -53.49
C LEU A 4 2.44 -28.73 -53.24
N ILE A 5 1.28 -28.95 -53.81
CA ILE A 5 0.14 -28.02 -53.70
C ILE A 5 -0.49 -28.12 -52.32
N THR A 6 -0.53 -29.30 -51.71
CA THR A 6 -0.99 -29.52 -50.33
C THR A 6 -0.08 -28.89 -49.30
N SER A 7 1.22 -28.91 -49.52
CA SER A 7 2.21 -28.30 -48.63
C SER A 7 2.10 -26.76 -48.58
N PHE A 8 1.90 -26.13 -49.75
CA PHE A 8 1.70 -24.68 -49.82
C PHE A 8 0.38 -24.20 -49.17
N LYS A 9 -0.70 -24.98 -49.27
CA LYS A 9 -1.96 -24.63 -48.57
C LYS A 9 -1.83 -24.72 -47.04
N LYS A 10 -1.08 -25.66 -46.51
CA LYS A 10 -0.85 -25.77 -45.06
C LYS A 10 0.04 -24.66 -44.50
N LEU A 11 1.07 -24.22 -45.28
CA LEU A 11 1.90 -23.08 -44.87
C LEU A 11 1.13 -21.76 -44.85
N SER A 12 0.26 -21.56 -45.86
CA SER A 12 -0.54 -20.32 -45.96
C SER A 12 -1.58 -20.21 -44.82
N LEU A 13 -2.12 -21.32 -44.37
CA LEU A 13 -3.10 -21.34 -43.26
C LEU A 13 -2.43 -21.06 -41.90
N CYS A 14 -1.21 -21.57 -41.66
CA CYS A 14 -0.45 -21.28 -40.44
C CYS A 14 0.02 -19.83 -40.37
N ALA A 15 0.37 -19.20 -41.48
CA ALA A 15 0.77 -17.81 -41.51
C ALA A 15 -0.41 -16.85 -41.25
N ALA A 16 -1.60 -17.19 -41.71
CA ALA A 16 -2.81 -16.39 -41.47
C ALA A 16 -3.28 -16.45 -40.01
N THR A 17 -3.16 -17.60 -39.36
CA THR A 17 -3.51 -17.74 -37.92
C THR A 17 -2.51 -17.05 -37.01
N ALA A 18 -1.23 -17.04 -37.33
CA ALA A 18 -0.23 -16.30 -36.56
C ALA A 18 -0.39 -14.79 -36.66
N ALA A 19 -0.83 -14.27 -37.79
CA ALA A 19 -1.10 -12.84 -37.98
C ALA A 19 -2.35 -12.36 -37.22
N LEU A 20 -3.34 -13.22 -37.01
CA LEU A 20 -4.56 -12.90 -36.24
C LEU A 20 -4.34 -12.94 -34.72
N LEU A 21 -3.39 -13.72 -34.23
CA LEU A 21 -3.04 -13.76 -32.80
C LEU A 21 -2.11 -12.61 -32.37
N GLY A 22 -1.43 -11.97 -33.30
CA GLY A 22 -0.52 -10.84 -33.01
C GLY A 22 -1.20 -9.46 -32.91
N LEU A 23 -2.48 -9.33 -33.27
CA LEU A 23 -3.20 -8.05 -33.26
C LEU A 23 -4.05 -7.80 -32.01
N SER A 24 -4.08 -8.74 -31.08
CA SER A 24 -4.98 -8.67 -29.88
C SER A 24 -4.30 -8.16 -28.59
N SER A 25 -3.09 -7.62 -28.63
CA SER A 25 -2.36 -7.31 -27.39
C SER A 25 -1.83 -5.89 -27.20
N PHE A 26 -2.30 -4.93 -27.95
CA PHE A 26 -1.96 -3.52 -27.72
C PHE A 26 -3.19 -2.68 -27.35
N GLY A 27 -4.02 -3.19 -26.45
CA GLY A 27 -4.88 -2.31 -25.68
C GLY A 27 -4.01 -1.57 -24.68
N PRO A 28 -4.17 -0.24 -24.50
CA PRO A 28 -3.55 0.44 -23.38
C PRO A 28 -3.97 -0.30 -22.11
N ALA A 29 -3.00 -0.69 -21.28
CA ALA A 29 -3.31 -1.19 -19.95
C ALA A 29 -3.96 -0.05 -19.18
N GLU A 30 -5.26 -0.11 -19.00
CA GLU A 30 -6.01 0.86 -18.21
C GLU A 30 -5.72 0.55 -16.74
N ALA A 31 -4.67 1.19 -16.22
CA ALA A 31 -4.16 0.95 -14.87
C ALA A 31 -4.96 1.71 -13.80
N ALA A 32 -5.87 2.59 -14.17
CA ALA A 32 -6.66 3.39 -13.25
C ALA A 32 -8.15 3.36 -13.62
N ASN A 33 -8.98 3.15 -12.62
CA ASN A 33 -10.43 3.26 -12.76
C ASN A 33 -10.83 4.72 -12.56
N PRO A 34 -11.67 5.33 -13.44
CA PRO A 34 -12.19 6.69 -13.25
C PRO A 34 -12.91 6.92 -11.92
N LEU A 35 -13.36 5.85 -11.26
CA LEU A 35 -14.01 5.91 -9.94
C LEU A 35 -13.01 5.87 -8.77
N GLU A 36 -11.74 5.55 -9.03
CA GLU A 36 -10.71 5.64 -8.02
C GLU A 36 -10.35 7.10 -7.76
N LEU A 37 -10.14 7.45 -6.50
CA LEU A 37 -9.70 8.79 -6.14
C LEU A 37 -8.33 9.13 -6.74
N ASN A 38 -7.54 8.11 -7.12
CA ASN A 38 -6.25 8.25 -7.79
C ASN A 38 -6.33 8.47 -9.28
N PHE A 39 -7.51 8.41 -9.88
CA PHE A 39 -7.69 8.77 -11.27
C PHE A 39 -7.77 10.29 -11.41
N TRP A 40 -6.95 10.86 -12.25
CA TRP A 40 -7.00 12.29 -12.54
C TRP A 40 -6.79 12.58 -14.01
N LEU A 41 -7.56 13.53 -14.49
CA LEU A 41 -7.58 13.91 -15.91
C LEU A 41 -6.75 15.15 -16.22
N SER A 42 -6.46 16.00 -15.24
CA SER A 42 -5.93 17.34 -15.50
C SER A 42 -5.10 17.95 -14.39
N GLY A 43 -4.34 17.17 -13.64
CA GLY A 43 -3.45 17.70 -12.61
C GLY A 43 -3.47 16.92 -11.31
N PRO A 44 -2.55 17.18 -10.37
CA PRO A 44 -2.47 16.46 -9.11
C PRO A 44 -3.75 16.66 -8.32
N ARG A 45 -4.32 15.56 -7.85
CA ARG A 45 -5.53 15.59 -7.07
C ARG A 45 -5.27 15.52 -5.55
N TYR A 46 -4.04 15.29 -5.16
CA TYR A 46 -3.64 15.36 -3.77
C TYR A 46 -3.52 16.79 -3.30
N GLU A 47 -4.08 17.08 -2.12
CA GLU A 47 -4.12 18.42 -1.56
C GLU A 47 -3.00 18.69 -0.55
N GLY A 48 -2.24 17.67 -0.18
CA GLY A 48 -1.22 17.74 0.87
C GLY A 48 -1.83 17.85 2.27
N ARG A 49 -3.10 17.49 2.43
CA ARG A 49 -3.83 17.58 3.70
C ARG A 49 -3.73 16.28 4.45
N VAL A 50 -2.64 16.11 5.20
CA VAL A 50 -2.44 14.95 6.04
C VAL A 50 -2.63 15.35 7.51
N ALA A 51 -3.44 14.60 8.24
CA ALA A 51 -3.73 14.86 9.64
C ALA A 51 -2.48 14.89 10.54
N PRO A 52 -2.52 15.52 11.72
CA PRO A 52 -1.42 15.47 12.67
C PRO A 52 -1.21 14.05 13.22
N CYS A 53 -0.03 13.80 13.77
CA CYS A 53 0.39 12.48 14.24
C CYS A 53 -0.62 11.83 15.20
N GLU A 54 -1.19 12.61 16.10
CA GLU A 54 -2.11 12.13 17.12
C GLU A 54 -3.41 11.56 16.54
N ALA A 55 -3.82 12.01 15.37
CA ALA A 55 -5.04 11.56 14.73
C ALA A 55 -5.04 10.06 14.34
N ALA A 56 -3.86 9.46 14.18
CA ALA A 56 -3.70 8.05 13.82
C ALA A 56 -3.80 7.09 15.03
N LEU A 57 -3.64 7.59 16.26
CA LEU A 57 -3.44 6.73 17.44
C LEU A 57 -4.62 5.81 17.72
N GLY A 58 -5.85 6.29 17.53
CA GLY A 58 -7.05 5.47 17.69
C GLY A 58 -7.10 4.31 16.67
N THR A 59 -6.74 4.59 15.42
CA THR A 59 -6.66 3.56 14.37
C THR A 59 -5.60 2.53 14.68
N ILE A 60 -4.42 2.96 15.12
CA ILE A 60 -3.33 2.05 15.51
C ILE A 60 -3.76 1.17 16.66
N THR A 61 -4.41 1.73 17.69
CA THR A 61 -4.89 0.98 18.85
C THR A 61 -5.87 -0.12 18.46
N SER A 62 -6.85 0.20 17.62
CA SER A 62 -7.86 -0.77 17.18
C SER A 62 -7.26 -1.87 16.29
N GLN A 63 -6.44 -1.49 15.32
CA GLN A 63 -5.78 -2.44 14.41
C GLN A 63 -4.76 -3.33 15.15
N PHE A 64 -4.07 -2.79 16.16
CA PHE A 64 -3.17 -3.57 17.00
C PHE A 64 -3.93 -4.67 17.77
N ALA A 65 -5.02 -4.30 18.44
CA ALA A 65 -5.83 -5.24 19.19
C ALA A 65 -6.46 -6.32 18.27
N GLU A 66 -6.94 -5.92 17.10
CA GLU A 66 -7.44 -6.85 16.09
C GLU A 66 -6.35 -7.81 15.61
N LYS A 67 -5.17 -7.32 15.27
CA LYS A 67 -4.02 -8.13 14.84
C LYS A 67 -3.60 -9.12 15.92
N GLU A 68 -3.49 -8.67 17.18
CA GLU A 68 -3.13 -9.53 18.31
C GLU A 68 -4.14 -10.64 18.54
N SER A 69 -5.43 -10.34 18.51
CA SER A 69 -6.48 -11.33 18.74
C SER A 69 -6.61 -12.31 17.57
N MET A 70 -6.57 -11.81 16.33
CA MET A 70 -6.88 -12.60 15.14
C MET A 70 -5.71 -13.50 14.70
N TYR A 71 -4.47 -13.01 14.75
CA TYR A 71 -3.31 -13.74 14.23
C TYR A 71 -2.43 -14.35 15.30
N TRP A 72 -2.41 -13.80 16.51
CA TRP A 72 -1.51 -14.22 17.58
C TRP A 72 -2.22 -14.87 18.76
N ASN A 73 -3.56 -14.93 18.71
CA ASN A 73 -4.39 -15.41 19.82
C ASN A 73 -3.94 -14.80 21.18
N SER A 74 -3.69 -13.50 21.16
CA SER A 74 -3.10 -12.73 22.25
C SER A 74 -4.10 -11.65 22.70
N ALA A 75 -4.16 -11.43 24.02
CA ALA A 75 -4.93 -10.34 24.62
C ALA A 75 -4.09 -9.06 24.81
N LEU A 76 -2.89 -9.00 24.21
CA LEU A 76 -2.03 -7.83 24.30
C LEU A 76 -2.72 -6.62 23.66
N SER A 77 -2.73 -5.50 24.36
CA SER A 77 -3.35 -4.26 23.87
C SER A 77 -2.45 -3.07 24.19
N ILE A 78 -2.71 -1.95 23.52
CA ILE A 78 -2.02 -0.69 23.78
C ILE A 78 -2.73 0.00 24.95
N ALA A 79 -1.98 0.29 26.02
CA ALA A 79 -2.47 0.97 27.21
C ALA A 79 -2.34 2.50 27.11
N GLY A 80 -1.37 3.00 26.36
CA GLY A 80 -1.17 4.43 26.18
C GLY A 80 0.00 4.78 25.27
N TYR A 81 0.11 6.07 24.98
CA TYR A 81 1.17 6.64 24.14
C TYR A 81 1.87 7.79 24.86
N ALA A 82 3.14 7.99 24.54
CA ALA A 82 3.94 9.11 25.01
C ALA A 82 4.91 9.57 23.90
N ASN A 83 5.40 10.81 24.04
CA ASN A 83 6.44 11.37 23.17
C ASN A 83 6.12 11.32 21.66
N ILE A 84 4.84 11.46 21.31
CA ILE A 84 4.41 11.47 19.90
C ILE A 84 4.95 12.72 19.21
N HIS A 85 5.64 12.52 18.09
CA HIS A 85 6.19 13.62 17.31
C HIS A 85 6.28 13.27 15.83
N GLU A 86 6.27 14.31 15.01
CA GLU A 86 6.53 14.21 13.58
C GLU A 86 8.02 14.04 13.34
N ILE A 87 8.39 13.10 12.48
CA ILE A 87 9.76 12.92 12.00
C ILE A 87 9.98 13.76 10.74
N THR A 88 9.08 13.62 9.78
CA THR A 88 9.08 14.39 8.54
C THR A 88 7.72 14.36 7.86
N PHE A 89 7.45 15.40 7.11
CA PHE A 89 6.32 15.46 6.21
C PHE A 89 6.83 15.54 4.76
N ARG A 90 6.38 14.61 3.94
CA ARG A 90 6.60 14.62 2.50
C ARG A 90 5.35 15.15 1.83
N PRO A 91 5.34 16.43 1.47
CA PRO A 91 4.21 17.03 0.76
C PRO A 91 4.12 16.43 -0.63
N TRP A 92 3.00 16.69 -1.27
CA TRP A 92 2.77 16.28 -2.63
C TRP A 92 3.91 16.74 -3.58
N GLN A 93 4.38 15.82 -4.39
CA GLN A 93 5.20 16.04 -5.58
C GLN A 93 4.66 15.12 -6.67
N SER A 94 5.01 15.36 -7.94
CA SER A 94 4.48 14.63 -9.09
C SER A 94 4.45 13.10 -8.94
N ASP A 95 5.33 12.54 -8.13
CA ASP A 95 5.56 11.10 -8.03
C ASP A 95 5.22 10.51 -6.65
N ASN A 96 4.74 11.33 -5.70
CA ASN A 96 4.52 10.88 -4.32
C ASN A 96 3.16 11.30 -3.77
N ILE A 97 2.46 10.35 -3.17
CA ILE A 97 1.30 10.62 -2.34
C ILE A 97 1.76 11.32 -1.06
N PRO A 98 1.12 12.43 -0.65
CA PRO A 98 1.45 13.12 0.59
C PRO A 98 1.45 12.19 1.79
N ARG A 99 2.51 12.25 2.58
CA ARG A 99 2.73 11.35 3.70
C ARG A 99 3.40 12.06 4.87
N ARG A 100 2.86 11.86 6.06
CA ARG A 100 3.43 12.32 7.33
C ARG A 100 3.99 11.15 8.08
N TYR A 101 5.27 11.18 8.42
CA TYR A 101 5.94 10.17 9.22
C TYR A 101 6.03 10.61 10.67
N CYS A 102 5.63 9.73 11.56
CA CYS A 102 5.55 9.99 12.99
C CYS A 102 6.24 8.87 13.78
N SER A 103 6.66 9.18 14.98
CA SER A 103 7.17 8.21 15.95
C SER A 103 6.76 8.60 17.36
N GLY A 104 6.87 7.63 18.27
CA GLY A 104 6.64 7.83 19.69
C GLY A 104 6.86 6.57 20.48
N ASP A 105 6.57 6.65 21.76
CA ASP A 105 6.56 5.51 22.66
C ASP A 105 5.15 5.03 22.88
N LEU A 106 4.95 3.72 22.98
CA LEU A 106 3.69 3.13 23.41
C LEU A 106 3.93 2.18 24.58
N GLN A 107 2.99 2.13 25.48
CA GLN A 107 2.94 1.15 26.56
C GLN A 107 1.91 0.09 26.24
N THR A 108 2.31 -1.17 26.38
CA THR A 108 1.42 -2.33 26.23
C THR A 108 0.82 -2.74 27.57
N SER A 109 -0.29 -3.49 27.53
CA SER A 109 -1.02 -3.95 28.72
C SER A 109 -0.21 -4.86 29.65
N ASP A 110 0.91 -5.43 29.17
CA ASP A 110 1.88 -6.17 29.98
C ASP A 110 2.92 -5.27 30.67
N GLY A 111 2.76 -3.93 30.56
CA GLY A 111 3.61 -2.93 31.20
C GLY A 111 4.91 -2.62 30.47
N LYS A 112 5.15 -3.22 29.30
CA LYS A 112 6.36 -2.93 28.51
C LYS A 112 6.19 -1.67 27.67
N THR A 113 7.31 -1.00 27.42
CA THR A 113 7.36 0.16 26.52
C THR A 113 8.06 -0.23 25.23
N HIS A 114 7.46 0.17 24.10
CA HIS A 114 7.96 -0.06 22.76
C HIS A 114 7.99 1.25 21.97
N GLN A 115 8.83 1.32 20.96
CA GLN A 115 8.74 2.41 19.98
C GLN A 115 7.71 2.05 18.91
N VAL A 116 6.87 3.01 18.56
CA VAL A 116 5.98 2.95 17.40
C VAL A 116 6.48 3.90 16.32
N HIS A 117 6.50 3.40 15.09
CA HIS A 117 6.75 4.18 13.88
C HIS A 117 5.53 4.04 12.98
N TYR A 118 5.06 5.14 12.43
CA TYR A 118 3.89 5.10 11.56
C TYR A 118 3.88 6.24 10.57
N SER A 119 3.13 6.05 9.50
CA SER A 119 2.87 7.10 8.53
C SER A 119 1.38 7.26 8.28
N ILE A 120 0.96 8.50 8.11
CA ILE A 120 -0.37 8.87 7.68
C ILE A 120 -0.27 9.25 6.21
N VAL A 121 -1.07 8.61 5.37
CA VAL A 121 -1.01 8.72 3.91
C VAL A 121 -2.31 9.35 3.45
N GLU A 122 -2.23 10.44 2.68
CA GLU A 122 -3.40 11.02 2.04
C GLU A 122 -3.99 9.99 1.06
N ASP A 123 -5.30 9.80 1.08
CA ASP A 123 -5.99 8.83 0.24
C ASP A 123 -5.44 7.40 0.30
N GLY A 124 -4.81 7.05 1.42
CA GLY A 124 -4.30 5.70 1.70
C GLY A 124 -5.30 4.79 2.42
N GLY A 125 -6.52 5.24 2.62
CA GLY A 125 -7.59 4.47 3.25
C GLY A 125 -8.17 3.39 2.34
N PHE A 126 -9.27 2.77 2.77
CA PHE A 126 -9.91 1.70 2.01
C PHE A 126 -10.31 2.20 0.61
N ALA A 127 -9.87 1.47 -0.42
CA ALA A 127 -10.09 1.82 -1.83
C ALA A 127 -9.67 3.25 -2.22
N GLY A 128 -8.69 3.83 -1.52
CA GLY A 128 -8.23 5.19 -1.77
C GLY A 128 -9.13 6.29 -1.16
N PHE A 129 -10.08 5.92 -0.28
CA PHE A 129 -10.93 6.88 0.40
C PHE A 129 -10.36 7.24 1.78
N GLY A 130 -10.16 8.55 1.99
CA GLY A 130 -9.65 9.06 3.26
C GLY A 130 -8.20 8.68 3.54
N GLN A 131 -7.74 9.01 4.72
CA GLN A 131 -6.35 8.81 5.12
C GLN A 131 -6.11 7.36 5.53
N GLY A 132 -5.02 6.79 5.02
CA GLY A 132 -4.50 5.50 5.47
C GLY A 132 -3.47 5.65 6.57
N VAL A 133 -3.32 4.62 7.40
CA VAL A 133 -2.31 4.56 8.46
C VAL A 133 -1.51 3.27 8.29
N GLU A 134 -0.21 3.42 8.08
CA GLU A 134 0.75 2.33 8.10
C GLU A 134 1.57 2.43 9.39
N TRP A 135 1.67 1.35 10.14
CA TRP A 135 2.32 1.38 11.45
C TRP A 135 3.11 0.11 11.76
N CYS A 136 4.13 0.27 12.58
CA CYS A 136 4.93 -0.83 13.10
C CYS A 136 5.38 -0.54 14.53
N VAL A 137 5.32 -1.56 15.39
CA VAL A 137 5.81 -1.51 16.77
C VAL A 137 7.09 -2.31 16.87
N THR A 138 8.18 -1.65 17.27
CA THR A 138 9.49 -2.28 17.39
C THR A 138 9.46 -3.41 18.41
N GLY A 139 9.88 -4.60 17.98
CA GLY A 139 9.86 -5.81 18.79
C GLY A 139 8.55 -6.60 18.75
N LEU A 140 7.49 -6.06 18.11
CA LEU A 140 6.20 -6.72 17.92
C LEU A 140 5.83 -6.90 16.44
N ASP A 141 6.76 -6.64 15.52
CA ASP A 141 6.62 -6.95 14.08
C ASP A 141 6.95 -8.44 13.83
N ARG A 142 6.08 -9.32 14.34
CA ARG A 142 6.30 -10.78 14.36
C ARG A 142 6.15 -11.43 12.98
N ASP A 143 5.40 -10.82 12.10
CA ASP A 143 5.22 -11.21 10.70
C ASP A 143 6.28 -10.61 9.76
N TRP A 144 7.22 -9.85 10.30
CA TRP A 144 8.34 -9.25 9.57
C TRP A 144 7.93 -8.34 8.40
N ALA A 145 6.74 -7.75 8.48
CA ALA A 145 6.20 -6.89 7.43
C ALA A 145 7.03 -5.62 7.21
N TYR A 146 7.65 -5.10 8.28
CA TYR A 146 8.40 -3.84 8.25
C TYR A 146 9.89 -3.98 8.62
N ASN A 147 10.41 -5.18 8.49
CA ASN A 147 11.75 -5.55 8.94
C ASN A 147 12.89 -4.89 8.11
N PRO A 148 14.11 -4.73 8.70
CA PRO A 148 14.45 -4.96 10.10
C PRO A 148 14.01 -3.79 11.02
N HIS A 149 13.56 -4.11 12.23
CA HIS A 149 13.24 -3.11 13.27
C HIS A 149 12.35 -1.97 12.79
N CYS A 150 11.24 -2.28 12.12
CA CYS A 150 10.29 -1.29 11.56
C CYS A 150 10.91 -0.32 10.53
N ARG A 151 12.01 -0.69 9.87
CA ARG A 151 12.70 0.22 8.94
C ARG A 151 11.79 0.70 7.80
N ALA A 152 10.93 -0.16 7.28
CA ALA A 152 10.04 0.19 6.18
C ALA A 152 8.90 1.15 6.59
N ALA A 153 8.64 1.33 7.89
CA ALA A 153 7.67 2.29 8.42
C ALA A 153 8.28 3.68 8.69
N ARG A 154 9.56 3.88 8.40
CA ARG A 154 10.28 5.14 8.60
C ARG A 154 10.55 5.83 7.27
N PRO A 155 10.84 7.14 7.26
CA PRO A 155 11.18 7.89 6.05
C PRO A 155 12.52 7.46 5.45
#